data_ad6572933fd0c45fc25c62bd5cf4929f
#
_entry.id   ad6572933fd0c45fc25c62bd5cf4929f
#
_cell.length_a   1.000
_cell.length_b   1.000
_cell.length_c   1.000
_cell.angle_alpha   90.00
_cell.angle_beta   90.00
_cell.angle_gamma   90.00
#
_symmetry.space_group_name_H-M   'P 1'
#
loop_
_entity.id
_entity.type
_entity.pdbx_description
1 polymer ?
#
loop_
_entity_poly.entity_id
_entity_poly.type
_entity_poly.pdbx_seq_one_letter_code
_entity_poly.pdbx_strand_id
1 'polypeptide(L)'
;MKKISTITLGCLFAMTSLKAQTFFDSFETYTVTTPLLGVQSPNWRTWSSTVGGGTEDVAVTTTDNHTASGSKSIYFSSTAATGGPADVVLPFTTSTPLSTGQFTFTSWFKIPTGKNGYFNFQGNATMGNLYTLDCFMTSTGAVNIQNSGSIVATGTHPFGAWFELTIKANLNTNTWELLINGVSQSVWSNTANQIWGIDIYPTDASSSYWVDDVSYNVSPYTLPALNGALNLIGVSNGLVGQTRNPSITLRNLGVGAINSCTLAISRNGGTPVIQPVTGLTLASLSSTVINIATPFTLTAGPNVFTATVTNVNGLGVDGDNSDNIISKTITPVTPALGKVVVAEEGTGTWCQWCPRGAVYMDAMDTKYAGYFAPIAVHNADPMVVTAYDAAIGALIGGYPSALVDRLPDIDPSGLETDFLTRIVVAPKAFIVNGATYNSSTRVLNVSVKSTIQTAITGNY
;
A
#
# COMPACT_ATOMS: atom_id res chain seq x y z
N MET A 1 -46.64 -50.14 -0.11
CA MET A 1 -45.62 -49.42 -0.90
C MET A 1 -46.04 -47.94 -0.97
N LYS A 2 -45.45 -47.08 -0.14
CA LYS A 2 -45.69 -45.64 -0.20
C LYS A 2 -44.65 -45.02 -1.11
N LYS A 3 -45.09 -44.37 -2.18
CA LYS A 3 -44.23 -43.58 -3.09
C LYS A 3 -43.87 -42.26 -2.38
N ILE A 4 -42.58 -42.03 -2.11
CA ILE A 4 -42.04 -40.75 -1.66
C ILE A 4 -41.79 -39.94 -2.93
N SER A 5 -42.52 -38.82 -3.08
CA SER A 5 -42.31 -37.85 -4.16
C SER A 5 -41.29 -36.84 -3.69
N THR A 6 -40.09 -36.87 -4.25
CA THR A 6 -39.05 -35.87 -3.98
C THR A 6 -39.38 -34.60 -4.78
N ILE A 7 -39.78 -33.53 -4.08
CA ILE A 7 -39.95 -32.21 -4.69
C ILE A 7 -38.57 -31.56 -4.69
N THR A 8 -37.94 -31.44 -5.85
CA THR A 8 -36.72 -30.67 -6.06
C THR A 8 -37.12 -29.18 -6.15
N LEU A 9 -36.89 -28.44 -5.10
CA LEU A 9 -37.09 -27.00 -5.09
C LEU A 9 -35.91 -26.35 -5.84
N GLY A 10 -36.10 -26.06 -7.12
CA GLY A 10 -35.14 -25.28 -7.90
C GLY A 10 -35.13 -23.82 -7.41
N CYS A 11 -34.08 -23.41 -6.73
CA CYS A 11 -33.82 -22.01 -6.50
C CYS A 11 -33.51 -21.32 -7.84
N LEU A 12 -34.51 -20.63 -8.38
CA LEU A 12 -34.30 -19.74 -9.52
C LEU A 12 -33.58 -18.48 -8.97
N PHE A 13 -32.25 -18.44 -9.06
CA PHE A 13 -31.50 -17.21 -8.89
C PHE A 13 -31.87 -16.31 -10.07
N ALA A 14 -32.63 -15.27 -9.83
CA ALA A 14 -32.81 -14.20 -10.78
C ALA A 14 -31.45 -13.49 -10.92
N MET A 15 -30.70 -13.83 -11.97
CA MET A 15 -29.54 -13.04 -12.37
C MET A 15 -30.05 -11.69 -12.87
N THR A 16 -30.03 -10.68 -12.01
CA THR A 16 -30.20 -9.31 -12.46
C THR A 16 -28.97 -8.94 -13.27
N SER A 17 -29.12 -8.88 -14.60
CA SER A 17 -28.03 -8.41 -15.45
C SER A 17 -27.70 -6.96 -15.12
N LEU A 18 -26.44 -6.70 -14.74
CA LEU A 18 -25.92 -5.34 -14.60
C LEU A 18 -26.17 -4.60 -15.93
N LYS A 19 -26.81 -3.43 -15.86
CA LYS A 19 -26.96 -2.54 -17.02
C LYS A 19 -25.86 -1.50 -16.99
N ALA A 20 -25.36 -1.10 -18.16
CA ALA A 20 -24.44 0.01 -18.28
C ALA A 20 -25.10 1.28 -17.73
N GLN A 21 -24.37 2.02 -16.90
CA GLN A 21 -24.78 3.31 -16.34
C GLN A 21 -23.68 4.32 -16.58
N THR A 22 -24.05 5.54 -16.93
CA THR A 22 -23.15 6.68 -17.06
C THR A 22 -23.71 7.87 -16.32
N PHE A 23 -22.85 8.63 -15.69
CA PHE A 23 -23.17 9.87 -15.01
C PHE A 23 -22.08 10.91 -15.32
N PHE A 24 -22.47 12.17 -15.45
CA PHE A 24 -21.56 13.29 -15.57
C PHE A 24 -22.22 14.56 -15.00
N ASP A 25 -21.48 15.28 -14.19
CA ASP A 25 -21.89 16.55 -13.59
C ASP A 25 -20.70 17.54 -13.62
N SER A 26 -20.86 18.60 -14.39
CA SER A 26 -19.91 19.72 -14.49
C SER A 26 -20.34 20.93 -13.68
N PHE A 27 -21.39 20.80 -12.88
CA PHE A 27 -21.99 21.85 -12.05
C PHE A 27 -22.53 23.08 -12.79
N GLU A 28 -22.39 23.14 -14.12
CA GLU A 28 -22.76 24.32 -14.93
C GLU A 28 -24.27 24.61 -14.94
N THR A 29 -25.10 23.59 -14.71
CA THR A 29 -26.56 23.72 -14.71
C THR A 29 -27.14 24.28 -13.41
N TYR A 30 -26.34 24.34 -12.33
CA TYR A 30 -26.80 24.78 -11.02
C TYR A 30 -26.64 26.28 -10.82
N THR A 31 -27.44 26.84 -9.92
CA THR A 31 -27.33 28.23 -9.45
C THR A 31 -26.14 28.36 -8.51
N VAL A 32 -25.42 29.48 -8.64
CA VAL A 32 -24.26 29.78 -7.77
C VAL A 32 -24.77 30.24 -6.39
N THR A 33 -24.06 29.82 -5.35
CA THR A 33 -24.28 30.13 -3.93
C THR A 33 -25.56 29.57 -3.31
N THR A 34 -26.72 29.95 -3.78
CA THR A 34 -28.01 29.48 -3.26
C THR A 34 -29.00 29.27 -4.39
N PRO A 35 -29.81 28.18 -4.35
CA PRO A 35 -29.78 27.11 -3.34
C PRO A 35 -28.48 26.28 -3.39
N LEU A 36 -28.17 25.54 -2.31
CA LEU A 36 -26.99 24.68 -2.21
C LEU A 36 -27.09 23.47 -3.16
N LEU A 37 -25.97 22.78 -3.43
CA LEU A 37 -25.87 21.71 -4.42
C LEU A 37 -26.90 20.61 -4.20
N GLY A 38 -26.96 20.02 -3.01
CA GLY A 38 -27.86 18.92 -2.72
C GLY A 38 -29.33 19.33 -2.70
N VAL A 39 -29.65 20.63 -2.51
CA VAL A 39 -31.02 21.15 -2.63
C VAL A 39 -31.47 21.25 -4.09
N GLN A 40 -30.55 21.62 -5.00
CA GLN A 40 -30.89 21.78 -6.43
C GLN A 40 -30.74 20.49 -7.24
N SER A 41 -29.87 19.57 -6.77
CA SER A 41 -29.54 18.35 -7.51
C SER A 41 -30.43 17.18 -7.13
N PRO A 42 -30.94 16.41 -8.09
CA PRO A 42 -31.64 15.14 -7.78
C PRO A 42 -30.67 13.99 -7.43
N ASN A 43 -29.35 14.19 -7.61
CA ASN A 43 -28.35 13.14 -7.47
C ASN A 43 -27.47 13.33 -6.22
N TRP A 44 -27.12 14.56 -5.88
CA TRP A 44 -26.34 14.89 -4.71
C TRP A 44 -27.21 15.01 -3.47
N ARG A 45 -26.65 14.61 -2.34
CA ARG A 45 -27.28 14.74 -1.00
C ARG A 45 -26.20 15.01 0.04
N THR A 46 -26.58 15.26 1.29
CA THR A 46 -25.65 15.38 2.41
C THR A 46 -25.50 14.06 3.16
N TRP A 47 -24.46 13.95 3.97
CA TRP A 47 -24.19 12.76 4.78
C TRP A 47 -25.38 12.37 5.67
N SER A 48 -25.93 13.29 6.43
CA SER A 48 -27.01 13.00 7.39
C SER A 48 -28.42 13.01 6.78
N SER A 49 -28.58 13.42 5.50
CA SER A 49 -29.89 13.56 4.86
C SER A 49 -29.92 12.98 3.44
N THR A 50 -31.08 12.40 3.07
CA THR A 50 -31.33 11.95 1.69
C THR A 50 -31.65 13.09 0.71
N VAL A 51 -31.82 14.30 1.22
CA VAL A 51 -31.96 15.55 0.47
C VAL A 51 -30.87 16.51 0.94
N GLY A 52 -30.50 17.47 0.11
CA GLY A 52 -29.50 18.46 0.47
C GLY A 52 -30.01 19.49 1.47
N GLY A 53 -29.15 20.41 1.87
CA GLY A 53 -29.39 21.53 2.75
C GLY A 53 -28.63 21.48 4.06
N GLY A 54 -28.75 22.54 4.85
CA GLY A 54 -28.03 22.67 6.12
C GLY A 54 -26.54 22.97 5.94
N THR A 55 -25.77 22.77 7.01
CA THR A 55 -24.33 23.10 7.04
C THR A 55 -23.45 22.06 6.35
N GLU A 56 -23.95 20.85 6.11
CA GLU A 56 -23.25 19.79 5.39
C GLU A 56 -23.24 19.99 3.88
N ASP A 57 -24.21 20.76 3.35
CA ASP A 57 -24.32 20.98 1.91
C ASP A 57 -23.33 22.05 1.43
N VAL A 58 -22.94 21.99 0.16
CA VAL A 58 -21.99 22.92 -0.45
C VAL A 58 -22.68 23.85 -1.46
N ALA A 59 -22.13 25.06 -1.57
CA ALA A 59 -22.52 25.98 -2.62
C ALA A 59 -21.76 25.69 -3.92
N VAL A 60 -22.43 25.82 -5.06
CA VAL A 60 -21.75 25.91 -6.34
C VAL A 60 -21.06 27.28 -6.42
N THR A 61 -19.83 27.32 -6.86
CA THR A 61 -18.97 28.51 -6.89
C THR A 61 -18.44 28.81 -8.29
N THR A 62 -18.04 30.08 -8.52
CA THR A 62 -17.34 30.55 -9.70
C THR A 62 -15.92 30.99 -9.42
N THR A 63 -15.36 30.61 -8.24
CA THR A 63 -14.01 31.04 -7.85
C THR A 63 -12.92 30.35 -8.64
N ASP A 64 -13.19 29.16 -9.14
CA ASP A 64 -12.34 28.41 -10.06
C ASP A 64 -13.18 27.33 -10.77
N ASN A 65 -12.76 26.84 -11.94
CA ASN A 65 -13.42 25.74 -12.65
C ASN A 65 -12.44 25.05 -13.60
N HIS A 66 -12.73 23.78 -13.93
CA HIS A 66 -12.00 23.01 -14.92
C HIS A 66 -12.71 23.00 -16.28
N THR A 67 -14.03 22.89 -16.33
CA THR A 67 -14.83 22.80 -17.57
C THR A 67 -14.47 23.90 -18.54
N ALA A 68 -13.93 23.56 -19.73
CA ALA A 68 -13.29 24.51 -20.64
C ALA A 68 -14.22 25.68 -21.17
N SER A 69 -15.53 25.44 -21.23
CA SER A 69 -16.52 26.43 -21.60
C SER A 69 -17.44 26.83 -20.46
N GLY A 70 -17.10 26.37 -19.25
CA GLY A 70 -17.85 26.57 -18.03
C GLY A 70 -17.29 27.69 -17.16
N SER A 71 -17.84 27.81 -15.97
CA SER A 71 -17.44 28.79 -14.97
C SER A 71 -17.68 28.33 -13.55
N LYS A 72 -18.12 27.09 -13.34
CA LYS A 72 -18.61 26.62 -12.05
C LYS A 72 -17.92 25.33 -11.60
N SER A 73 -17.80 25.18 -10.28
CA SER A 73 -17.31 23.99 -9.61
C SER A 73 -17.90 23.96 -8.19
N ILE A 74 -17.48 23.00 -7.37
CA ILE A 74 -17.73 23.02 -5.92
C ILE A 74 -16.41 23.13 -5.16
N TYR A 75 -16.46 23.77 -3.99
CA TYR A 75 -15.27 24.06 -3.17
C TYR A 75 -15.46 23.58 -1.75
N PHE A 76 -14.43 22.89 -1.25
CA PHE A 76 -14.36 22.39 0.10
C PHE A 76 -13.23 23.05 0.88
N SER A 77 -13.51 23.47 2.10
CA SER A 77 -12.49 23.93 3.05
C SER A 77 -12.98 23.78 4.47
N SER A 78 -12.05 23.70 5.41
CA SER A 78 -12.34 23.75 6.83
C SER A 78 -11.33 24.59 7.58
N THR A 79 -11.76 25.16 8.72
CA THR A 79 -10.90 25.78 9.74
C THR A 79 -10.87 24.97 11.02
N ALA A 80 -11.71 23.93 11.12
CA ALA A 80 -11.78 23.04 12.27
C ALA A 80 -10.73 21.92 12.18
N ALA A 81 -10.10 21.59 13.30
CA ALA A 81 -9.12 20.49 13.36
C ALA A 81 -9.73 19.12 13.01
N THR A 82 -11.04 18.97 13.17
CA THR A 82 -11.80 17.74 12.84
C THR A 82 -12.46 17.78 11.47
N GLY A 83 -12.19 18.82 10.68
CA GLY A 83 -12.83 18.97 9.37
C GLY A 83 -14.26 19.47 9.38
N GLY A 84 -15.00 19.19 8.32
CA GLY A 84 -16.38 19.63 8.14
C GLY A 84 -16.53 21.15 8.03
N PRO A 85 -17.77 21.70 8.09
CA PRO A 85 -19.04 20.96 8.17
C PRO A 85 -19.53 20.39 6.83
N ALA A 86 -19.00 20.85 5.68
CA ALA A 86 -19.40 20.34 4.36
C ALA A 86 -19.15 18.84 4.26
N ASP A 87 -20.17 18.10 3.78
CA ASP A 87 -20.13 16.64 3.72
C ASP A 87 -21.20 16.17 2.72
N VAL A 88 -20.81 16.00 1.46
CA VAL A 88 -21.75 15.71 0.37
C VAL A 88 -21.50 14.35 -0.25
N VAL A 89 -22.58 13.71 -0.62
CA VAL A 89 -22.61 12.33 -1.08
C VAL A 89 -23.27 12.25 -2.46
N LEU A 90 -22.63 11.50 -3.38
CA LEU A 90 -23.21 11.09 -4.66
C LEU A 90 -23.38 9.56 -4.65
N PRO A 91 -24.61 9.03 -4.49
CA PRO A 91 -24.85 7.61 -4.69
C PRO A 91 -24.66 7.19 -6.15
N PHE A 92 -23.90 6.11 -6.40
CA PHE A 92 -23.78 5.52 -7.73
C PHE A 92 -24.92 4.53 -8.02
N THR A 93 -25.61 4.11 -6.99
CA THR A 93 -26.75 3.21 -7.05
C THR A 93 -27.79 3.58 -5.97
N THR A 94 -29.05 3.16 -6.16
CA THR A 94 -30.13 3.53 -5.24
C THR A 94 -30.11 2.77 -3.92
N SER A 95 -29.75 1.47 -3.92
CA SER A 95 -29.79 0.64 -2.71
C SER A 95 -28.75 -0.46 -2.66
N THR A 96 -28.67 -1.30 -3.72
CA THR A 96 -27.76 -2.44 -3.76
C THR A 96 -26.39 -1.98 -4.26
N PRO A 97 -25.29 -2.21 -3.51
CA PRO A 97 -23.96 -1.89 -3.97
C PRO A 97 -23.57 -2.60 -5.26
N LEU A 98 -22.75 -1.97 -6.07
CA LEU A 98 -22.08 -2.58 -7.21
C LEU A 98 -21.04 -3.56 -6.66
N SER A 99 -21.16 -4.85 -7.00
CA SER A 99 -20.23 -5.91 -6.60
C SER A 99 -19.73 -6.74 -7.79
N THR A 100 -20.16 -6.39 -9.00
CA THR A 100 -19.75 -6.99 -10.26
C THR A 100 -19.67 -5.92 -11.36
N GLY A 101 -18.99 -6.23 -12.46
CA GLY A 101 -18.80 -5.32 -13.59
C GLY A 101 -17.52 -4.50 -13.49
N GLN A 102 -17.34 -3.63 -14.45
CA GLN A 102 -16.28 -2.63 -14.47
C GLN A 102 -16.86 -1.28 -14.05
N PHE A 103 -16.20 -0.64 -13.11
CA PHE A 103 -16.52 0.70 -12.63
C PHE A 103 -15.36 1.64 -12.93
N THR A 104 -15.68 2.82 -13.41
CA THR A 104 -14.72 3.91 -13.57
C THR A 104 -15.33 5.16 -12.95
N PHE A 105 -14.64 5.76 -12.01
CA PHE A 105 -14.90 7.10 -11.48
C PHE A 105 -13.82 8.03 -11.97
N THR A 106 -14.20 9.22 -12.42
CA THR A 106 -13.27 10.27 -12.80
C THR A 106 -13.78 11.62 -12.28
N SER A 107 -12.88 12.41 -11.72
CA SER A 107 -13.18 13.78 -11.32
C SER A 107 -11.92 14.63 -11.42
N TRP A 108 -12.11 15.93 -11.63
CA TRP A 108 -11.04 16.91 -11.60
C TRP A 108 -10.95 17.57 -10.24
N PHE A 109 -9.72 17.67 -9.75
CA PHE A 109 -9.38 18.29 -8.48
C PHE A 109 -8.36 19.40 -8.67
N LYS A 110 -8.46 20.45 -7.85
CA LYS A 110 -7.42 21.48 -7.74
C LYS A 110 -7.15 21.76 -6.29
N ILE A 111 -5.89 21.57 -5.86
CA ILE A 111 -5.44 21.70 -4.47
C ILE A 111 -4.35 22.78 -4.41
N PRO A 112 -4.51 23.84 -3.60
CA PRO A 112 -3.46 24.83 -3.38
C PRO A 112 -2.23 24.25 -2.70
N THR A 113 -1.07 24.85 -2.89
CA THR A 113 0.19 24.44 -2.26
C THR A 113 0.04 24.36 -0.74
N GLY A 114 0.46 23.25 -0.15
CA GLY A 114 0.42 23.02 1.30
C GLY A 114 -0.97 22.71 1.85
N LYS A 115 -1.97 22.51 0.97
CA LYS A 115 -3.31 22.08 1.34
C LYS A 115 -3.53 20.62 1.02
N ASN A 116 -4.62 20.05 1.54
CA ASN A 116 -5.04 18.68 1.28
C ASN A 116 -6.46 18.62 0.71
N GLY A 117 -6.78 17.44 0.13
CA GLY A 117 -8.11 17.09 -0.32
C GLY A 117 -8.43 15.64 0.05
N TYR A 118 -9.72 15.30 0.05
CA TYR A 118 -10.19 13.98 0.44
C TYR A 118 -11.52 13.62 -0.20
N PHE A 119 -11.67 12.34 -0.47
CA PHE A 119 -12.96 11.68 -0.66
C PHE A 119 -12.84 10.21 -0.22
N ASN A 120 -13.99 9.56 -0.02
CA ASN A 120 -14.05 8.12 0.18
C ASN A 120 -15.12 7.48 -0.70
N PHE A 121 -15.01 6.17 -0.91
CA PHE A 121 -16.10 5.37 -1.45
C PHE A 121 -16.81 4.61 -0.32
N GLN A 122 -18.11 4.79 -0.25
CA GLN A 122 -18.99 4.01 0.62
C GLN A 122 -19.33 2.68 -0.03
N GLY A 123 -19.21 1.58 0.72
CA GLY A 123 -19.49 0.23 0.23
C GLY A 123 -20.95 -0.19 0.31
N ASN A 124 -21.79 0.55 1.02
CA ASN A 124 -23.24 0.29 1.11
C ASN A 124 -24.04 1.58 1.39
N ALA A 125 -25.36 1.47 1.32
CA ALA A 125 -26.27 2.61 1.48
C ALA A 125 -26.38 3.12 2.93
N THR A 126 -25.92 2.36 3.92
CA THR A 126 -25.82 2.80 5.31
C THR A 126 -24.48 3.49 5.49
N MET A 127 -24.51 4.83 5.52
CA MET A 127 -23.32 5.67 5.60
C MET A 127 -22.48 5.33 6.83
N GLY A 128 -21.14 5.31 6.63
CA GLY A 128 -20.18 5.01 7.68
C GLY A 128 -20.04 3.55 8.09
N ASN A 129 -20.88 2.64 7.53
CA ASN A 129 -20.84 1.23 7.88
C ASN A 129 -19.73 0.45 7.15
N LEU A 130 -19.43 0.83 5.93
CA LEU A 130 -18.36 0.21 5.13
C LEU A 130 -17.69 1.24 4.23
N TYR A 131 -16.45 1.56 4.53
CA TYR A 131 -15.58 2.35 3.67
C TYR A 131 -14.86 1.40 2.70
N THR A 132 -15.16 1.55 1.41
CA THR A 132 -14.49 0.75 0.36
C THR A 132 -13.06 1.20 0.18
N LEU A 133 -12.85 2.51 0.13
CA LEU A 133 -11.53 3.14 0.15
C LEU A 133 -11.63 4.57 0.70
N ASP A 134 -10.52 5.04 1.24
CA ASP A 134 -10.25 6.44 1.56
C ASP A 134 -9.17 6.96 0.62
N CYS A 135 -9.39 8.10 -0.01
CA CYS A 135 -8.42 8.76 -0.88
C CYS A 135 -7.95 10.07 -0.24
N PHE A 136 -6.73 10.08 0.26
CA PHE A 136 -6.07 11.26 0.81
C PHE A 136 -5.14 11.88 -0.22
N MET A 137 -5.44 13.09 -0.66
CA MET A 137 -4.56 13.95 -1.47
C MET A 137 -3.82 14.88 -0.51
N THR A 138 -2.59 14.55 -0.16
CA THR A 138 -1.87 15.14 0.98
C THR A 138 -1.27 16.51 0.65
N SER A 139 -0.97 17.29 1.70
CA SER A 139 -0.27 18.58 1.61
C SER A 139 1.18 18.49 1.10
N THR A 140 1.71 17.28 0.90
CA THR A 140 3.03 17.02 0.31
C THR A 140 2.96 16.59 -1.15
N GLY A 141 1.76 16.50 -1.75
CA GLY A 141 1.55 16.09 -3.14
C GLY A 141 1.42 14.58 -3.34
N ALA A 142 1.38 13.78 -2.29
CA ALA A 142 1.10 12.36 -2.40
C ALA A 142 -0.43 12.12 -2.47
N VAL A 143 -0.81 11.10 -3.24
CA VAL A 143 -2.15 10.50 -3.19
C VAL A 143 -2.01 9.15 -2.49
N ASN A 144 -2.68 8.97 -1.36
CA ASN A 144 -2.69 7.73 -0.59
C ASN A 144 -4.08 7.12 -0.62
N ILE A 145 -4.21 5.95 -1.20
CA ILE A 145 -5.44 5.14 -1.09
C ILE A 145 -5.28 4.23 0.12
N GLN A 146 -6.25 4.28 1.03
CA GLN A 146 -6.24 3.47 2.24
C GLN A 146 -7.45 2.53 2.28
N ASN A 147 -7.24 1.36 2.88
CA ASN A 147 -8.28 0.44 3.32
C ASN A 147 -8.11 0.21 4.83
N SER A 148 -9.14 0.53 5.60
CA SER A 148 -9.13 0.36 7.07
C SER A 148 -7.85 0.94 7.71
N GLY A 149 -7.43 2.12 7.26
CA GLY A 149 -6.25 2.83 7.76
C GLY A 149 -4.90 2.37 7.21
N SER A 150 -4.84 1.33 6.38
CA SER A 150 -3.61 0.87 5.75
C SER A 150 -3.49 1.38 4.31
N ILE A 151 -2.34 1.96 3.95
CA ILE A 151 -2.08 2.41 2.57
C ILE A 151 -1.93 1.18 1.67
N VAL A 152 -2.79 1.07 0.65
CA VAL A 152 -2.80 -0.02 -0.33
C VAL A 152 -2.36 0.41 -1.72
N ALA A 153 -2.42 1.72 -2.02
CA ALA A 153 -1.96 2.29 -3.28
C ALA A 153 -1.49 3.72 -3.08
N THR A 154 -0.55 4.17 -3.91
CA THR A 154 0.01 5.53 -3.86
C THR A 154 0.11 6.13 -5.24
N GLY A 155 0.07 7.46 -5.29
CA GLY A 155 0.33 8.26 -6.48
C GLY A 155 0.81 9.66 -6.11
N THR A 156 0.88 10.55 -7.09
CA THR A 156 1.27 11.95 -6.85
C THR A 156 0.33 12.89 -7.59
N HIS A 157 0.03 14.05 -7.00
CA HIS A 157 -0.76 15.11 -7.62
C HIS A 157 0.01 16.44 -7.67
N PRO A 158 -0.24 17.29 -8.68
CA PRO A 158 0.31 18.66 -8.73
C PRO A 158 -0.44 19.58 -7.76
N PHE A 159 0.17 20.72 -7.41
CA PHE A 159 -0.47 21.81 -6.67
C PHE A 159 -0.81 22.97 -7.58
N GLY A 160 -1.91 23.67 -7.27
CA GLY A 160 -2.33 24.91 -7.91
C GLY A 160 -2.84 24.76 -9.35
N ALA A 161 -2.79 23.58 -9.91
CA ALA A 161 -3.32 23.22 -11.23
C ALA A 161 -4.43 22.18 -11.09
N TRP A 162 -5.39 22.18 -12.03
CA TRP A 162 -6.36 21.12 -12.15
C TRP A 162 -5.67 19.81 -12.60
N PHE A 163 -6.07 18.70 -11.99
CA PHE A 163 -5.63 17.37 -12.40
C PHE A 163 -6.79 16.39 -12.36
N GLU A 164 -6.76 15.46 -13.28
CA GLU A 164 -7.72 14.36 -13.33
C GLU A 164 -7.29 13.25 -12.35
N LEU A 165 -8.21 12.82 -11.49
CA LEU A 165 -8.06 11.62 -10.70
C LEU A 165 -9.09 10.60 -11.16
N THR A 166 -8.60 9.41 -11.54
CA THR A 166 -9.46 8.31 -11.98
C THR A 166 -9.23 7.09 -11.09
N ILE A 167 -10.32 6.49 -10.60
CA ILE A 167 -10.34 5.17 -9.96
C ILE A 167 -11.06 4.22 -10.90
N LYS A 168 -10.37 3.18 -11.37
CA LYS A 168 -10.98 2.05 -12.07
C LYS A 168 -11.06 0.85 -11.15
N ALA A 169 -12.16 0.10 -11.23
CA ALA A 169 -12.33 -1.16 -10.51
C ALA A 169 -12.98 -2.19 -11.43
N ASN A 170 -12.31 -3.32 -11.61
CA ASN A 170 -12.95 -4.53 -12.10
C ASN A 170 -13.43 -5.34 -10.89
N LEU A 171 -14.72 -5.23 -10.57
CA LEU A 171 -15.31 -5.86 -9.39
C LEU A 171 -15.40 -7.38 -9.50
N ASN A 172 -15.36 -7.94 -10.72
CA ASN A 172 -15.34 -9.39 -10.94
C ASN A 172 -13.97 -9.99 -10.58
N THR A 173 -12.88 -9.27 -10.90
CA THR A 173 -11.52 -9.74 -10.65
C THR A 173 -10.90 -9.15 -9.38
N ASN A 174 -11.60 -8.23 -8.72
CA ASN A 174 -11.06 -7.42 -7.62
C ASN A 174 -9.72 -6.78 -7.99
N THR A 175 -9.69 -6.11 -9.14
CA THR A 175 -8.53 -5.35 -9.61
C THR A 175 -8.90 -3.88 -9.65
N TRP A 176 -8.18 -3.06 -8.88
CA TRP A 176 -8.38 -1.62 -8.74
C TRP A 176 -7.16 -0.89 -9.25
N GLU A 177 -7.35 0.28 -9.85
CA GLU A 177 -6.28 1.10 -10.42
C GLU A 177 -6.53 2.57 -10.11
N LEU A 178 -5.47 3.27 -9.66
CA LEU A 178 -5.40 4.72 -9.53
C LEU A 178 -4.67 5.31 -10.73
N LEU A 179 -5.29 6.28 -11.41
CA LEU A 179 -4.64 7.07 -12.45
C LEU A 179 -4.67 8.55 -12.07
N ILE A 180 -3.60 9.28 -12.42
CA ILE A 180 -3.53 10.74 -12.36
C ILE A 180 -3.19 11.26 -13.76
N ASN A 181 -4.04 12.14 -14.28
CA ASN A 181 -3.94 12.66 -15.67
C ASN A 181 -3.80 11.53 -16.70
N GLY A 182 -4.59 10.46 -16.53
CA GLY A 182 -4.59 9.30 -17.41
C GLY A 182 -3.38 8.36 -17.24
N VAL A 183 -2.42 8.68 -16.37
CA VAL A 183 -1.23 7.83 -16.11
C VAL A 183 -1.45 6.94 -14.90
N SER A 184 -1.32 5.62 -15.09
CA SER A 184 -1.42 4.62 -14.01
C SER A 184 -0.37 4.87 -12.94
N GLN A 185 -0.81 4.96 -11.68
CA GLN A 185 0.04 5.17 -10.51
C GLN A 185 0.20 3.89 -9.70
N SER A 186 -0.89 3.17 -9.47
CA SER A 186 -0.91 1.94 -8.67
C SER A 186 -2.05 1.03 -9.10
N VAL A 187 -1.81 -0.28 -9.00
CA VAL A 187 -2.82 -1.33 -9.15
C VAL A 187 -2.83 -2.18 -7.88
N TRP A 188 -4.03 -2.49 -7.35
CA TRP A 188 -4.17 -3.26 -6.10
C TRP A 188 -5.44 -4.12 -6.10
N SER A 189 -5.54 -5.03 -5.13
CA SER A 189 -6.78 -5.72 -4.79
C SER A 189 -7.35 -5.11 -3.50
N ASN A 190 -8.64 -4.83 -3.50
CA ASN A 190 -9.31 -4.13 -2.41
C ASN A 190 -9.92 -5.10 -1.39
N THR A 191 -9.85 -4.81 -0.11
CA THR A 191 -10.45 -5.66 0.93
C THR A 191 -11.96 -5.65 0.89
N ALA A 192 -12.57 -4.50 0.58
CA ALA A 192 -14.00 -4.33 0.35
C ALA A 192 -14.26 -4.15 -1.14
N ASN A 193 -14.62 -5.23 -1.85
CA ASN A 193 -14.79 -5.21 -3.30
C ASN A 193 -16.24 -4.94 -3.71
N GLN A 194 -16.78 -3.81 -3.23
CA GLN A 194 -18.12 -3.31 -3.59
C GLN A 194 -18.19 -1.79 -3.43
N ILE A 195 -19.04 -1.13 -4.20
CA ILE A 195 -19.15 0.33 -4.24
C ILE A 195 -20.63 0.73 -4.22
N TRP A 196 -20.98 1.70 -3.37
CA TRP A 196 -22.32 2.25 -3.36
C TRP A 196 -22.37 3.72 -3.77
N GLY A 197 -21.42 4.55 -3.33
CA GLY A 197 -21.38 5.98 -3.62
C GLY A 197 -20.04 6.59 -3.24
N ILE A 198 -19.88 7.87 -3.55
CA ILE A 198 -18.76 8.70 -3.10
C ILE A 198 -19.23 9.68 -2.05
N ASP A 199 -18.38 9.94 -1.10
CA ASP A 199 -18.51 10.94 -0.07
C ASP A 199 -17.32 11.89 -0.10
N ILE A 200 -17.57 13.20 -0.09
CA ILE A 200 -16.56 14.25 -0.23
C ILE A 200 -16.74 15.26 0.90
N TYR A 201 -15.70 15.40 1.74
CA TYR A 201 -15.68 16.39 2.82
C TYR A 201 -14.26 16.83 3.18
N PRO A 202 -14.06 18.01 3.80
CA PRO A 202 -12.77 18.44 4.31
C PRO A 202 -12.47 17.73 5.65
N THR A 203 -11.32 17.06 5.76
CA THR A 203 -10.96 16.21 6.92
C THR A 203 -10.32 16.96 8.08
N ASP A 204 -9.76 18.14 7.83
CA ASP A 204 -9.07 18.95 8.85
C ASP A 204 -8.93 20.43 8.43
N ALA A 205 -8.32 21.24 9.27
CA ALA A 205 -8.10 22.68 9.03
C ALA A 205 -7.14 23.00 7.86
N SER A 206 -6.44 22.01 7.32
CA SER A 206 -5.58 22.16 6.14
C SER A 206 -6.32 21.86 4.85
N SER A 207 -7.53 21.33 4.93
CA SER A 207 -8.33 20.99 3.75
C SER A 207 -8.76 22.26 2.99
N SER A 208 -8.43 22.27 1.68
CA SER A 208 -8.85 23.34 0.75
C SER A 208 -8.68 22.85 -0.68
N TYR A 209 -9.78 22.61 -1.38
CA TYR A 209 -9.74 22.06 -2.74
C TYR A 209 -11.04 22.30 -3.51
N TRP A 210 -10.91 22.39 -4.83
CA TRP A 210 -12.05 22.42 -5.77
C TRP A 210 -12.24 21.04 -6.38
N VAL A 211 -13.50 20.75 -6.74
CA VAL A 211 -13.93 19.53 -7.44
C VAL A 211 -14.80 19.95 -8.63
N ASP A 212 -14.52 19.35 -9.80
CA ASP A 212 -15.26 19.61 -11.03
C ASP A 212 -15.34 18.36 -11.92
N ASP A 213 -16.24 18.39 -12.92
CA ASP A 213 -16.38 17.34 -13.92
C ASP A 213 -16.45 15.93 -13.33
N VAL A 214 -17.36 15.73 -12.36
CA VAL A 214 -17.54 14.44 -11.67
C VAL A 214 -18.28 13.49 -12.59
N SER A 215 -17.68 12.32 -12.84
CA SER A 215 -18.29 11.30 -13.68
C SER A 215 -18.08 9.90 -13.15
N TYR A 216 -19.00 9.00 -13.49
CA TYR A 216 -18.78 7.58 -13.34
C TYR A 216 -19.41 6.78 -14.48
N ASN A 217 -18.81 5.61 -14.75
CA ASN A 217 -19.32 4.63 -15.69
C ASN A 217 -19.35 3.26 -15.05
N VAL A 218 -20.42 2.51 -15.27
CA VAL A 218 -20.55 1.11 -14.88
C VAL A 218 -20.88 0.29 -16.12
N SER A 219 -20.13 -0.78 -16.38
CA SER A 219 -20.39 -1.69 -17.50
C SER A 219 -20.30 -3.15 -17.06
N PRO A 220 -21.06 -4.06 -17.71
CA PRO A 220 -20.90 -5.48 -17.48
C PRO A 220 -19.48 -5.95 -17.81
N TYR A 221 -18.99 -6.94 -17.06
CA TYR A 221 -17.74 -7.62 -17.35
C TYR A 221 -17.92 -9.14 -17.32
N THR A 222 -17.33 -9.80 -18.28
CA THR A 222 -17.29 -11.27 -18.35
C THR A 222 -15.84 -11.72 -18.30
N LEU A 223 -15.52 -12.64 -17.39
CA LEU A 223 -14.20 -13.23 -17.32
C LEU A 223 -13.84 -13.91 -18.65
N PRO A 224 -12.64 -13.74 -19.19
CA PRO A 224 -12.16 -14.48 -20.33
C PRO A 224 -12.09 -15.99 -20.02
N ALA A 225 -12.07 -16.82 -21.04
CA ALA A 225 -11.97 -18.27 -20.86
C ALA A 225 -10.69 -18.67 -20.12
N LEU A 226 -9.59 -17.98 -20.38
CA LEU A 226 -8.28 -18.17 -19.77
C LEU A 226 -7.57 -16.83 -19.64
N ASN A 227 -7.04 -16.50 -18.45
CA ASN A 227 -6.20 -15.32 -18.24
C ASN A 227 -5.28 -15.53 -17.04
N GLY A 228 -3.97 -15.41 -17.24
CA GLY A 228 -2.94 -15.53 -16.22
C GLY A 228 -2.25 -14.20 -15.97
N ALA A 229 -2.68 -13.47 -14.96
CA ALA A 229 -2.20 -12.14 -14.59
C ALA A 229 -1.05 -12.18 -13.60
N LEU A 230 -0.09 -11.26 -13.70
CA LEU A 230 0.93 -11.02 -12.68
C LEU A 230 0.51 -9.91 -11.72
N ASN A 231 0.58 -10.17 -10.41
CA ASN A 231 0.10 -9.24 -9.40
C ASN A 231 1.22 -8.61 -8.56
N LEU A 232 2.30 -9.36 -8.30
CA LEU A 232 3.37 -8.90 -7.41
C LEU A 232 4.70 -9.57 -7.77
N ILE A 233 5.78 -8.79 -7.72
CA ILE A 233 7.15 -9.30 -7.61
C ILE A 233 7.57 -9.16 -6.14
N GLY A 234 7.71 -10.29 -5.44
CA GLY A 234 8.23 -10.35 -4.08
C GLY A 234 9.76 -10.34 -4.13
N VAL A 235 10.37 -9.18 -3.96
CA VAL A 235 11.81 -9.03 -3.80
C VAL A 235 12.07 -7.95 -2.74
N SER A 236 12.92 -8.28 -1.76
CA SER A 236 13.31 -7.35 -0.71
C SER A 236 14.57 -6.58 -1.10
N ASN A 237 14.69 -5.35 -0.57
CA ASN A 237 15.92 -4.56 -0.67
C ASN A 237 17.07 -5.22 0.12
N GLY A 238 18.25 -4.63 0.09
CA GLY A 238 19.43 -5.16 0.79
C GLY A 238 20.72 -4.41 0.46
N LEU A 239 21.83 -5.11 0.60
CA LEU A 239 23.15 -4.55 0.31
C LEU A 239 23.59 -4.91 -1.11
N VAL A 240 24.36 -4.02 -1.73
CA VAL A 240 25.05 -4.29 -3.00
C VAL A 240 25.92 -5.53 -2.85
N GLY A 241 25.85 -6.43 -3.82
CA GLY A 241 26.55 -7.72 -3.82
C GLY A 241 25.77 -8.88 -3.21
N GLN A 242 24.72 -8.63 -2.42
CA GLN A 242 23.85 -9.71 -1.94
C GLN A 242 23.03 -10.32 -3.08
N THR A 243 22.65 -11.58 -2.93
CA THR A 243 21.75 -12.25 -3.87
C THR A 243 20.31 -12.26 -3.33
N ARG A 244 19.34 -12.24 -4.25
CA ARG A 244 17.91 -12.39 -3.95
C ARG A 244 17.28 -13.38 -4.91
N ASN A 245 16.41 -14.22 -4.38
CA ASN A 245 15.50 -15.05 -5.16
C ASN A 245 14.14 -14.36 -5.18
N PRO A 246 13.73 -13.72 -6.27
CA PRO A 246 12.40 -13.12 -6.37
C PRO A 246 11.33 -14.19 -6.30
N SER A 247 10.13 -13.78 -5.86
CA SER A 247 8.91 -14.54 -6.06
C SER A 247 7.95 -13.76 -6.95
N ILE A 248 7.07 -14.47 -7.64
CA ILE A 248 6.05 -13.89 -8.51
C ILE A 248 4.69 -14.39 -8.07
N THR A 249 3.75 -13.50 -7.81
CA THR A 249 2.36 -13.86 -7.57
C THR A 249 1.63 -13.91 -8.90
N LEU A 250 1.21 -15.12 -9.31
CA LEU A 250 0.36 -15.38 -10.45
C LEU A 250 -1.10 -15.47 -9.98
N ARG A 251 -2.00 -14.76 -10.65
CA ARG A 251 -3.45 -14.84 -10.47
C ARG A 251 -4.09 -15.47 -11.72
N ASN A 252 -5.16 -16.21 -11.49
CA ASN A 252 -6.04 -16.65 -12.58
C ASN A 252 -7.24 -15.71 -12.66
N LEU A 253 -7.27 -14.85 -13.65
CA LEU A 253 -8.39 -13.92 -13.92
C LEU A 253 -9.28 -14.42 -15.06
N GLY A 254 -9.17 -15.70 -15.42
CA GLY A 254 -10.05 -16.42 -16.35
C GLY A 254 -11.02 -17.37 -15.67
N VAL A 255 -11.94 -17.94 -16.45
CA VAL A 255 -12.91 -18.96 -15.99
C VAL A 255 -12.23 -20.32 -15.82
N GLY A 256 -11.37 -20.70 -16.77
CA GLY A 256 -10.66 -21.98 -16.78
C GLY A 256 -9.52 -22.03 -15.78
N ALA A 257 -9.23 -23.21 -15.20
CA ALA A 257 -8.08 -23.38 -14.31
C ALA A 257 -6.75 -23.24 -15.07
N ILE A 258 -5.74 -22.64 -14.43
CA ILE A 258 -4.38 -22.59 -14.95
C ILE A 258 -3.61 -23.80 -14.42
N ASN A 259 -3.11 -24.63 -15.33
CA ASN A 259 -2.33 -25.83 -15.02
C ASN A 259 -0.84 -25.67 -15.31
N SER A 260 -0.49 -24.73 -16.18
CA SER A 260 0.90 -24.42 -16.54
C SER A 260 1.04 -23.00 -17.07
N CYS A 261 2.26 -22.46 -16.98
CA CYS A 261 2.65 -21.23 -17.66
C CYS A 261 4.18 -21.16 -17.80
N THR A 262 4.67 -20.15 -18.49
CA THR A 262 6.09 -19.82 -18.52
C THR A 262 6.28 -18.44 -17.92
N LEU A 263 7.10 -18.33 -16.87
CA LEU A 263 7.55 -17.06 -16.30
C LEU A 263 8.91 -16.67 -16.88
N ALA A 264 9.05 -15.40 -17.22
CA ALA A 264 10.33 -14.80 -17.56
C ALA A 264 10.58 -13.63 -16.62
N ILE A 265 11.75 -13.57 -15.97
CA ILE A 265 12.11 -12.45 -15.11
C ILE A 265 13.50 -11.93 -15.47
N SER A 266 13.63 -10.63 -15.64
CA SER A 266 14.90 -9.96 -15.88
C SER A 266 15.16 -8.86 -14.84
N ARG A 267 16.41 -8.46 -14.71
CA ARG A 267 16.84 -7.29 -13.94
C ARG A 267 17.51 -6.29 -14.88
N ASN A 268 17.10 -5.02 -14.81
CA ASN A 268 17.63 -3.90 -15.59
C ASN A 268 17.71 -4.20 -17.11
N GLY A 269 16.71 -4.89 -17.65
CA GLY A 269 16.66 -5.25 -19.08
C GLY A 269 17.68 -6.30 -19.51
N GLY A 270 18.36 -6.95 -18.57
CA GLY A 270 19.30 -8.05 -18.89
C GLY A 270 18.60 -9.31 -19.40
N THR A 271 19.36 -10.35 -19.72
CA THR A 271 18.82 -11.63 -20.21
C THR A 271 17.83 -12.21 -19.20
N PRO A 272 16.59 -12.50 -19.62
CA PRO A 272 15.60 -13.07 -18.72
C PRO A 272 15.95 -14.48 -18.26
N VAL A 273 15.70 -14.76 -17.00
CA VAL A 273 15.59 -16.12 -16.47
C VAL A 273 14.23 -16.65 -16.87
N ILE A 274 14.20 -17.75 -17.59
CA ILE A 274 12.98 -18.42 -18.05
C ILE A 274 12.71 -19.60 -17.12
N GLN A 275 11.52 -19.62 -16.54
CA GLN A 275 11.10 -20.68 -15.63
C GLN A 275 9.75 -21.26 -16.09
N PRO A 276 9.72 -22.46 -16.71
CA PRO A 276 8.49 -23.19 -16.93
C PRO A 276 7.87 -23.59 -15.58
N VAL A 277 6.57 -23.42 -15.46
CA VAL A 277 5.77 -23.80 -14.29
C VAL A 277 4.69 -24.78 -14.73
N THR A 278 4.68 -25.96 -14.14
CA THR A 278 3.75 -27.05 -14.47
C THR A 278 3.13 -27.64 -13.21
N GLY A 279 2.07 -28.42 -13.37
CA GLY A 279 1.42 -29.08 -12.23
C GLY A 279 0.63 -28.11 -11.34
N LEU A 280 0.30 -26.94 -11.83
CA LEU A 280 -0.63 -26.05 -11.14
C LEU A 280 -2.06 -26.61 -11.17
N THR A 281 -2.87 -26.17 -10.23
CA THR A 281 -4.33 -26.36 -10.21
C THR A 281 -4.98 -25.06 -9.77
N LEU A 282 -4.56 -23.95 -10.39
CA LEU A 282 -4.97 -22.62 -9.98
C LEU A 282 -6.37 -22.32 -10.49
N ALA A 283 -7.34 -22.40 -9.60
CA ALA A 283 -8.75 -22.16 -9.90
C ALA A 283 -9.01 -20.69 -10.32
N SER A 284 -10.14 -20.45 -10.97
CA SER A 284 -10.62 -19.10 -11.30
C SER A 284 -10.58 -18.19 -10.07
N LEU A 285 -10.13 -16.96 -10.25
CA LEU A 285 -10.00 -15.89 -9.23
C LEU A 285 -9.06 -16.22 -8.06
N SER A 286 -8.30 -17.32 -8.15
CA SER A 286 -7.29 -17.69 -7.16
C SER A 286 -5.91 -17.17 -7.55
N SER A 287 -4.99 -17.15 -6.56
CA SER A 287 -3.59 -16.78 -6.77
C SER A 287 -2.63 -17.79 -6.15
N THR A 288 -1.42 -17.83 -6.68
CA THR A 288 -0.32 -18.64 -6.12
C THR A 288 1.00 -17.86 -6.20
N VAL A 289 1.90 -18.15 -5.26
CA VAL A 289 3.25 -17.56 -5.24
C VAL A 289 4.23 -18.58 -5.83
N ILE A 290 5.00 -18.16 -6.81
CA ILE A 290 6.00 -18.97 -7.50
C ILE A 290 7.38 -18.37 -7.20
N ASN A 291 8.24 -19.15 -6.53
CA ASN A 291 9.59 -18.73 -6.23
C ASN A 291 10.50 -18.95 -7.45
N ILE A 292 11.28 -17.93 -7.80
CA ILE A 292 12.26 -18.02 -8.88
C ILE A 292 13.52 -18.70 -8.34
N ALA A 293 13.89 -19.84 -8.93
CA ALA A 293 15.00 -20.65 -8.46
C ALA A 293 16.36 -19.98 -8.67
N THR A 294 16.52 -19.21 -9.74
CA THR A 294 17.78 -18.54 -10.07
C THR A 294 17.90 -17.22 -9.29
N PRO A 295 18.97 -17.05 -8.48
CA PRO A 295 19.18 -15.82 -7.75
C PRO A 295 19.68 -14.68 -8.65
N PHE A 296 19.39 -13.44 -8.25
CA PHE A 296 19.91 -12.21 -8.85
C PHE A 296 20.82 -11.50 -7.87
N THR A 297 22.04 -11.15 -8.31
CA THR A 297 22.96 -10.33 -7.49
C THR A 297 22.55 -8.87 -7.57
N LEU A 298 22.35 -8.21 -6.43
CA LEU A 298 22.01 -6.80 -6.34
C LEU A 298 23.19 -5.92 -6.72
N THR A 299 22.97 -4.90 -7.53
CA THR A 299 23.99 -3.93 -7.98
C THR A 299 23.70 -2.54 -7.44
N ALA A 300 24.70 -1.67 -7.41
CA ALA A 300 24.53 -0.28 -7.03
C ALA A 300 23.52 0.43 -7.95
N GLY A 301 22.76 1.36 -7.38
CA GLY A 301 21.67 2.06 -8.05
C GLY A 301 20.36 1.24 -8.14
N PRO A 302 19.39 1.72 -8.92
CA PRO A 302 18.11 1.04 -9.07
C PRO A 302 18.25 -0.34 -9.71
N ASN A 303 17.64 -1.35 -9.12
CA ASN A 303 17.49 -2.69 -9.67
C ASN A 303 16.02 -2.86 -10.05
N VAL A 304 15.73 -2.74 -11.34
CA VAL A 304 14.37 -2.88 -11.91
C VAL A 304 14.18 -4.33 -12.29
N PHE A 305 13.34 -5.02 -11.55
CA PHE A 305 12.90 -6.38 -11.89
C PHE A 305 11.67 -6.29 -12.77
N THR A 306 11.67 -6.96 -13.91
CA THR A 306 10.53 -7.07 -14.82
C THR A 306 10.20 -8.54 -15.00
N ALA A 307 8.96 -8.91 -14.71
CA ALA A 307 8.44 -10.26 -14.87
C ALA A 307 7.37 -10.28 -15.96
N THR A 308 7.31 -11.37 -16.73
CA THR A 308 6.30 -11.60 -17.76
C THR A 308 5.80 -13.04 -17.64
N VAL A 309 4.49 -13.24 -17.81
CA VAL A 309 3.87 -14.56 -17.97
C VAL A 309 3.49 -14.79 -19.42
N THR A 310 3.72 -16.01 -19.91
CA THR A 310 3.39 -16.45 -21.27
C THR A 310 2.99 -17.92 -21.27
N ASN A 311 2.48 -18.40 -22.40
CA ASN A 311 2.13 -19.82 -22.61
C ASN A 311 1.22 -20.40 -21.52
N VAL A 312 0.23 -19.63 -21.08
CA VAL A 312 -0.75 -20.11 -20.09
C VAL A 312 -1.50 -21.31 -20.67
N ASN A 313 -1.41 -22.47 -20.00
CA ASN A 313 -1.91 -23.77 -20.49
C ASN A 313 -1.43 -24.13 -21.91
N GLY A 314 -0.25 -23.68 -22.32
CA GLY A 314 0.29 -23.96 -23.66
C GLY A 314 -0.27 -23.06 -24.76
N LEU A 315 -1.12 -22.08 -24.45
CA LEU A 315 -1.62 -21.09 -25.41
C LEU A 315 -0.64 -19.90 -25.48
N GLY A 316 -0.37 -19.42 -26.69
CA GLY A 316 0.58 -18.31 -26.89
C GLY A 316 0.06 -16.97 -26.40
N VAL A 317 -1.26 -16.79 -26.35
CA VAL A 317 -1.94 -15.57 -25.94
C VAL A 317 -3.10 -15.97 -25.04
N ASP A 318 -3.33 -15.24 -23.97
CA ASP A 318 -4.48 -15.41 -23.10
C ASP A 318 -5.51 -14.27 -23.27
N GLY A 319 -6.45 -14.12 -22.35
CA GLY A 319 -7.61 -13.24 -22.52
C GLY A 319 -7.30 -11.74 -22.34
N ASP A 320 -6.21 -11.40 -21.63
CA ASP A 320 -5.78 -10.01 -21.42
C ASP A 320 -4.26 -9.94 -21.28
N ASN A 321 -3.57 -9.48 -22.33
CA ASN A 321 -2.13 -9.36 -22.30
C ASN A 321 -1.62 -8.12 -21.52
N SER A 322 -2.49 -7.22 -21.12
CA SER A 322 -2.09 -6.00 -20.41
C SER A 322 -1.64 -6.26 -18.97
N ASP A 323 -2.11 -7.37 -18.38
CA ASP A 323 -1.77 -7.80 -17.02
C ASP A 323 -0.68 -8.89 -16.97
N ASN A 324 -0.11 -9.24 -18.13
CA ASN A 324 0.93 -10.26 -18.28
C ASN A 324 2.34 -9.77 -17.91
N ILE A 325 2.53 -8.50 -17.64
CA ILE A 325 3.83 -7.91 -17.33
C ILE A 325 3.74 -7.01 -16.10
N ILE A 326 4.73 -7.15 -15.21
CA ILE A 326 4.84 -6.31 -14.03
C ILE A 326 6.30 -5.96 -13.76
N SER A 327 6.54 -4.79 -13.16
CA SER A 327 7.88 -4.35 -12.77
C SER A 327 7.93 -3.90 -11.31
N LYS A 328 9.08 -4.14 -10.66
CA LYS A 328 9.39 -3.64 -9.32
C LYS A 328 10.80 -3.12 -9.25
N THR A 329 10.97 -1.93 -8.68
CA THR A 329 12.28 -1.34 -8.43
C THR A 329 12.65 -1.45 -6.95
N ILE A 330 13.88 -1.88 -6.66
CA ILE A 330 14.51 -1.76 -5.35
C ILE A 330 15.84 -1.04 -5.52
N THR A 331 16.32 -0.35 -4.49
CA THR A 331 17.60 0.38 -4.52
C THR A 331 18.48 -0.10 -3.37
N PRO A 332 19.37 -1.08 -3.65
CA PRO A 332 20.30 -1.60 -2.67
C PRO A 332 21.29 -0.54 -2.22
N VAL A 333 21.72 -0.61 -0.97
CA VAL A 333 22.68 0.33 -0.41
C VAL A 333 24.08 -0.26 -0.38
N THR A 334 25.10 0.57 -0.58
CA THR A 334 26.51 0.16 -0.43
C THR A 334 26.94 0.43 1.02
N PRO A 335 27.35 -0.60 1.77
CA PRO A 335 27.86 -0.40 3.13
C PRO A 335 29.04 0.54 3.16
N ALA A 336 29.09 1.44 4.14
CA ALA A 336 30.29 2.21 4.39
C ALA A 336 31.44 1.29 4.83
N LEU A 337 32.66 1.59 4.40
CA LEU A 337 33.82 0.76 4.67
C LEU A 337 34.03 0.55 6.19
N GLY A 338 34.05 -0.72 6.60
CA GLY A 338 34.26 -1.11 7.99
C GLY A 338 33.09 -0.81 8.94
N LYS A 339 31.93 -0.42 8.40
CA LYS A 339 30.73 -0.20 9.21
C LYS A 339 30.07 -1.52 9.60
N VAL A 340 29.81 -1.68 10.90
CA VAL A 340 28.88 -2.65 11.47
C VAL A 340 27.83 -1.86 12.23
N VAL A 341 26.56 -2.18 12.05
CA VAL A 341 25.43 -1.53 12.71
C VAL A 341 25.09 -2.34 13.96
N VAL A 342 25.05 -1.70 15.11
CA VAL A 342 24.64 -2.33 16.36
C VAL A 342 23.15 -2.12 16.57
N ALA A 343 22.44 -3.19 16.90
CA ALA A 343 21.07 -3.13 17.37
C ALA A 343 20.96 -3.66 18.80
N GLU A 344 20.40 -2.84 19.69
CA GLU A 344 20.18 -3.15 21.09
C GLU A 344 18.69 -3.35 21.31
N GLU A 345 18.25 -4.56 21.67
CA GLU A 345 16.85 -4.87 21.93
C GLU A 345 16.60 -4.93 23.44
N GLY A 346 15.73 -4.08 23.96
CA GLY A 346 15.17 -4.21 25.29
C GLY A 346 14.22 -5.41 25.34
N THR A 347 14.53 -6.39 26.20
CA THR A 347 13.82 -7.66 26.30
C THR A 347 13.71 -8.15 27.73
N GLY A 348 13.00 -9.25 27.96
CA GLY A 348 12.94 -9.93 29.28
C GLY A 348 12.14 -11.21 29.21
N THR A 349 12.52 -12.18 30.03
CA THR A 349 11.86 -13.51 30.11
C THR A 349 10.40 -13.44 30.57
N TRP A 350 10.03 -12.37 31.25
CA TRP A 350 8.65 -12.06 31.69
C TRP A 350 7.77 -11.48 30.59
N CYS A 351 8.38 -11.01 29.49
CA CYS A 351 7.71 -10.24 28.44
C CYS A 351 7.08 -11.17 27.40
N GLN A 352 5.76 -11.25 27.35
CA GLN A 352 5.02 -12.13 26.42
C GLN A 352 5.16 -11.75 24.95
N TRP A 353 5.54 -10.50 24.62
CA TRP A 353 5.71 -10.00 23.25
C TRP A 353 7.16 -10.07 22.75
N CYS A 354 8.13 -10.24 23.64
CA CYS A 354 9.56 -10.22 23.32
C CYS A 354 10.05 -11.40 22.45
N PRO A 355 9.42 -12.59 22.43
CA PRO A 355 9.79 -13.61 21.43
C PRO A 355 9.69 -13.12 19.99
N ARG A 356 8.78 -12.17 19.69
CA ARG A 356 8.70 -11.52 18.39
C ARG A 356 9.94 -10.69 18.07
N GLY A 357 10.46 -9.95 19.04
CA GLY A 357 11.68 -9.16 18.88
C GLY A 357 12.89 -10.04 18.57
N ALA A 358 13.08 -11.14 19.32
CA ALA A 358 14.15 -12.10 19.06
C ALA A 358 14.10 -12.66 17.62
N VAL A 359 12.91 -12.96 17.10
CA VAL A 359 12.74 -13.43 15.70
C VAL A 359 13.23 -12.39 14.69
N TYR A 360 12.94 -11.09 14.91
CA TYR A 360 13.44 -10.04 14.02
C TYR A 360 14.95 -9.84 14.16
N MET A 361 15.51 -9.89 15.36
CA MET A 361 16.96 -9.80 15.58
C MET A 361 17.73 -10.93 14.88
N ASP A 362 17.27 -12.19 15.02
CA ASP A 362 17.86 -13.37 14.36
C ASP A 362 17.75 -13.29 12.83
N ALA A 363 16.60 -12.83 12.32
CA ALA A 363 16.40 -12.64 10.90
C ALA A 363 17.36 -11.58 10.32
N MET A 364 17.59 -10.49 11.03
CA MET A 364 18.52 -9.44 10.65
C MET A 364 19.98 -9.91 10.71
N ASP A 365 20.38 -10.65 11.75
CA ASP A 365 21.73 -11.23 11.86
C ASP A 365 22.03 -12.19 10.72
N THR A 366 21.07 -13.06 10.40
CA THR A 366 21.18 -13.97 9.25
C THR A 366 21.26 -13.23 7.92
N LYS A 367 20.36 -12.24 7.70
CA LYS A 367 20.25 -11.51 6.43
C LYS A 367 21.43 -10.60 6.15
N TYR A 368 22.02 -10.02 7.20
CA TYR A 368 23.08 -9.03 7.15
C TYR A 368 24.34 -9.47 7.90
N ALA A 369 24.65 -10.77 7.87
CA ALA A 369 25.81 -11.35 8.54
C ALA A 369 27.10 -10.56 8.24
N GLY A 370 27.81 -10.19 9.31
CA GLY A 370 29.02 -9.36 9.24
C GLY A 370 28.80 -7.86 9.12
N TYR A 371 27.55 -7.41 8.97
CA TYR A 371 27.16 -5.99 8.92
C TYR A 371 26.22 -5.59 10.06
N PHE A 372 25.65 -6.55 10.75
CA PHE A 372 24.70 -6.37 11.85
C PHE A 372 25.22 -7.05 13.13
N ALA A 373 25.10 -6.40 14.26
CA ALA A 373 25.51 -6.90 15.56
C ALA A 373 24.34 -6.79 16.55
N PRO A 374 23.57 -7.89 16.77
CA PRO A 374 22.44 -7.89 17.69
C PRO A 374 22.89 -8.00 19.14
N ILE A 375 22.25 -7.26 20.04
CA ILE A 375 22.44 -7.33 21.49
C ILE A 375 21.07 -7.39 22.15
N ALA A 376 20.77 -8.48 22.88
CA ALA A 376 19.60 -8.58 23.74
C ALA A 376 19.93 -8.00 25.13
N VAL A 377 19.26 -6.93 25.52
CA VAL A 377 19.41 -6.28 26.82
C VAL A 377 18.25 -6.69 27.71
N HIS A 378 18.53 -7.61 28.63
CA HIS A 378 17.53 -8.18 29.52
C HIS A 378 17.17 -7.24 30.68
N ASN A 379 15.87 -7.12 30.95
CA ASN A 379 15.30 -6.34 32.05
C ASN A 379 14.67 -7.26 33.09
N ALA A 380 14.97 -6.98 34.37
CA ALA A 380 14.31 -7.59 35.54
C ALA A 380 14.19 -9.11 35.49
N ASP A 381 15.21 -9.82 34.98
CA ASP A 381 15.27 -11.26 34.88
C ASP A 381 16.68 -11.79 35.23
N PRO A 382 16.92 -13.13 35.29
CA PRO A 382 18.23 -13.66 35.66
C PRO A 382 19.40 -13.31 34.73
N MET A 383 19.15 -12.81 33.53
CA MET A 383 20.18 -12.44 32.56
C MET A 383 20.46 -10.92 32.54
N VAL A 384 19.86 -10.15 33.45
CA VAL A 384 20.01 -8.71 33.54
C VAL A 384 21.45 -8.29 33.82
N VAL A 385 21.96 -7.36 33.05
CA VAL A 385 23.15 -6.55 33.37
C VAL A 385 22.68 -5.17 33.80
N THR A 386 22.55 -4.96 35.10
CA THR A 386 21.83 -3.81 35.70
C THR A 386 22.22 -2.47 35.15
N ALA A 387 23.52 -2.21 34.94
CA ALA A 387 23.99 -0.93 34.41
C ALA A 387 23.59 -0.73 32.92
N TYR A 388 23.59 -1.80 32.15
CA TYR A 388 23.21 -1.78 30.74
C TYR A 388 21.69 -1.66 30.57
N ASP A 389 20.94 -2.43 31.36
CA ASP A 389 19.48 -2.34 31.42
C ASP A 389 19.01 -0.93 31.78
N ALA A 390 19.59 -0.32 32.81
CA ALA A 390 19.26 1.05 33.19
C ALA A 390 19.56 2.07 32.09
N ALA A 391 20.67 1.90 31.34
CA ALA A 391 21.03 2.79 30.23
C ALA A 391 20.08 2.65 29.05
N ILE A 392 19.65 1.44 28.70
CA ILE A 392 18.70 1.20 27.61
C ILE A 392 17.28 1.57 28.02
N GLY A 393 16.87 1.23 29.25
CA GLY A 393 15.55 1.57 29.79
C GLY A 393 15.25 3.06 29.82
N ALA A 394 16.28 3.92 29.87
CA ALA A 394 16.13 5.36 29.74
C ALA A 394 15.87 5.85 28.30
N LEU A 395 16.04 4.99 27.29
CA LEU A 395 15.95 5.32 25.86
C LEU A 395 14.75 4.66 25.16
N ILE A 396 14.08 3.69 25.80
CA ILE A 396 12.99 2.94 25.22
C ILE A 396 11.67 3.21 25.94
N GLY A 397 10.56 3.17 25.20
CA GLY A 397 9.22 3.40 25.75
C GLY A 397 8.51 2.13 26.25
N GLY A 398 9.07 0.93 25.99
CA GLY A 398 8.45 -0.35 26.36
C GLY A 398 9.21 -1.57 25.86
N TYR A 399 8.63 -2.77 26.01
CA TYR A 399 9.25 -4.04 25.64
C TYR A 399 8.32 -4.88 24.72
N PRO A 400 8.83 -5.46 23.59
CA PRO A 400 10.17 -5.25 23.06
C PRO A 400 10.30 -3.89 22.36
N SER A 401 11.45 -3.25 22.48
CA SER A 401 11.87 -2.10 21.69
C SER A 401 13.30 -2.30 21.22
N ALA A 402 13.67 -1.71 20.07
CA ALA A 402 15.01 -1.80 19.54
C ALA A 402 15.60 -0.42 19.25
N LEU A 403 16.91 -0.27 19.49
CA LEU A 403 17.71 0.91 19.16
C LEU A 403 18.75 0.52 18.12
N VAL A 404 18.72 1.14 16.96
CA VAL A 404 19.70 0.91 15.88
C VAL A 404 20.75 2.02 15.89
N ASP A 405 22.00 1.70 16.25
CA ASP A 405 23.06 2.70 16.48
C ASP A 405 22.59 3.85 17.40
N ARG A 406 21.78 3.56 18.39
CA ARG A 406 21.21 4.54 19.33
C ARG A 406 20.34 5.63 18.67
N LEU A 407 19.69 5.35 17.52
CA LEU A 407 18.56 6.14 17.03
C LEU A 407 17.36 6.05 17.99
N PRO A 408 16.30 6.87 17.82
CA PRO A 408 15.07 6.68 18.59
C PRO A 408 14.58 5.24 18.58
N ASP A 409 13.93 4.84 19.67
CA ASP A 409 13.40 3.47 19.80
C ASP A 409 12.33 3.15 18.79
N ILE A 410 12.35 1.92 18.31
CA ILE A 410 11.42 1.40 17.31
C ILE A 410 10.88 0.03 17.75
N ASP A 411 9.73 -0.34 17.21
CA ASP A 411 9.30 -1.73 17.20
C ASP A 411 10.32 -2.58 16.42
N PRO A 412 10.72 -3.78 16.90
CA PRO A 412 11.70 -4.62 16.22
C PRO A 412 11.39 -4.95 14.75
N SER A 413 10.12 -4.87 14.32
CA SER A 413 9.75 -5.02 12.90
C SER A 413 10.31 -3.90 12.00
N GLY A 414 10.71 -2.77 12.56
CA GLY A 414 11.33 -1.63 11.87
C GLY A 414 12.85 -1.74 11.69
N LEU A 415 13.52 -2.72 12.30
CA LEU A 415 14.98 -2.85 12.33
C LEU A 415 15.65 -2.70 10.97
N GLU A 416 15.09 -3.30 9.92
CA GLU A 416 15.69 -3.26 8.58
C GLU A 416 15.71 -1.86 7.98
N THR A 417 14.67 -1.08 8.21
CA THR A 417 14.60 0.31 7.71
C THR A 417 15.72 1.16 8.30
N ASP A 418 15.87 1.11 9.62
CA ASP A 418 16.92 1.87 10.30
C ASP A 418 18.32 1.34 9.98
N PHE A 419 18.50 0.01 9.93
CA PHE A 419 19.75 -0.60 9.51
C PHE A 419 20.22 -0.08 8.15
N LEU A 420 19.34 -0.05 7.13
CA LEU A 420 19.69 0.41 5.78
C LEU A 420 20.08 1.91 5.75
N THR A 421 19.55 2.73 6.65
CA THR A 421 19.97 4.13 6.78
C THR A 421 21.32 4.27 7.49
N ARG A 422 21.62 3.37 8.44
CA ARG A 422 22.83 3.46 9.27
C ARG A 422 24.04 2.82 8.62
N ILE A 423 23.86 1.75 7.86
CA ILE A 423 24.97 1.01 7.25
C ILE A 423 25.79 1.83 6.23
N VAL A 424 25.19 2.88 5.67
CA VAL A 424 25.86 3.79 4.72
C VAL A 424 26.63 4.93 5.39
N VAL A 425 26.49 5.07 6.71
CA VAL A 425 27.15 6.14 7.47
C VAL A 425 28.58 5.70 7.82
N ALA A 426 29.56 6.43 7.33
CA ALA A 426 30.99 6.12 7.61
C ALA A 426 31.28 6.13 9.13
N PRO A 427 31.94 5.09 9.68
CA PRO A 427 32.31 5.06 11.07
C PRO A 427 33.38 6.10 11.38
N LYS A 428 33.26 6.78 12.53
CA LYS A 428 34.25 7.76 13.00
C LYS A 428 35.51 7.11 13.56
N ALA A 429 35.43 5.85 13.94
CA ALA A 429 36.55 5.06 14.45
C ALA A 429 36.43 3.61 13.99
N PHE A 430 37.56 2.96 13.74
CA PHE A 430 37.62 1.51 13.58
C PHE A 430 38.05 0.86 14.89
N ILE A 431 37.38 -0.23 15.24
CA ILE A 431 37.67 -1.02 16.45
C ILE A 431 38.15 -2.39 16.02
N VAL A 432 39.32 -2.79 16.53
CA VAL A 432 39.84 -4.16 16.43
C VAL A 432 39.91 -4.74 17.81
N ASN A 433 39.31 -5.88 18.03
CA ASN A 433 39.36 -6.60 19.28
C ASN A 433 40.13 -7.91 19.15
N GLY A 434 40.74 -8.33 20.24
CA GLY A 434 41.30 -9.67 20.43
C GLY A 434 40.73 -10.21 21.75
N ALA A 435 40.29 -11.46 21.75
CA ALA A 435 39.77 -12.09 22.97
C ALA A 435 40.38 -13.49 23.17
N THR A 436 40.73 -13.83 24.40
CA THR A 436 41.09 -15.18 24.79
C THR A 436 40.22 -15.61 25.96
N TYR A 437 39.58 -16.77 25.85
CA TYR A 437 38.74 -17.33 26.89
C TYR A 437 39.35 -18.62 27.44
N ASN A 438 39.52 -18.67 28.76
CA ASN A 438 39.91 -19.88 29.46
C ASN A 438 38.68 -20.58 30.06
N SER A 439 38.27 -21.70 29.48
CA SER A 439 37.07 -22.43 29.88
C SER A 439 37.15 -23.03 31.30
N SER A 440 38.36 -23.37 31.79
CA SER A 440 38.57 -23.92 33.13
C SER A 440 38.45 -22.87 34.22
N THR A 441 38.99 -21.69 34.00
CA THR A 441 38.96 -20.57 34.96
C THR A 441 37.80 -19.63 34.69
N ARG A 442 37.09 -19.76 33.55
CA ARG A 442 36.07 -18.83 33.06
C ARG A 442 36.54 -17.38 32.92
N VAL A 443 37.85 -17.20 32.77
CA VAL A 443 38.45 -15.88 32.57
C VAL A 443 38.45 -15.53 31.08
N LEU A 444 37.86 -14.37 30.74
CA LEU A 444 37.90 -13.75 29.44
C LEU A 444 38.86 -12.56 29.49
N ASN A 445 39.94 -12.60 28.68
CA ASN A 445 40.81 -11.46 28.47
C ASN A 445 40.46 -10.82 27.13
N VAL A 446 40.17 -9.52 27.12
CA VAL A 446 39.82 -8.76 25.93
C VAL A 446 40.79 -7.61 25.77
N SER A 447 41.34 -7.44 24.56
CA SER A 447 42.08 -6.26 24.13
C SER A 447 41.29 -5.53 23.06
N VAL A 448 41.15 -4.22 23.17
CA VAL A 448 40.46 -3.35 22.22
C VAL A 448 41.42 -2.28 21.75
N LYS A 449 41.59 -2.16 20.43
CA LYS A 449 42.34 -1.09 19.80
C LYS A 449 41.39 -0.25 18.93
N SER A 450 41.27 1.04 19.24
CA SER A 450 40.51 2.00 18.45
C SER A 450 41.44 2.84 17.59
N THR A 451 41.09 3.01 16.32
CA THR A 451 41.76 3.92 15.38
C THR A 451 40.77 4.98 14.93
N ILE A 452 40.98 6.21 15.37
CA ILE A 452 40.13 7.37 15.06
C ILE A 452 40.33 7.78 13.61
N GLN A 453 39.27 7.89 12.85
CA GLN A 453 39.27 8.30 11.44
C GLN A 453 38.95 9.79 11.26
N THR A 454 38.13 10.36 12.12
CA THR A 454 37.76 11.77 12.10
C THR A 454 37.80 12.30 13.54
N ALA A 455 38.04 13.60 13.70
CA ALA A 455 38.02 14.21 15.01
C ALA A 455 36.72 13.93 15.76
N ILE A 456 36.83 13.45 16.98
CA ILE A 456 35.73 13.15 17.88
C ILE A 456 35.79 14.16 19.04
N THR A 457 34.66 14.81 19.33
CA THR A 457 34.49 15.70 20.47
C THR A 457 33.42 15.16 21.40
N GLY A 458 33.66 15.16 22.70
CA GLY A 458 32.75 14.64 23.73
C GLY A 458 33.25 13.35 24.38
N ASN A 459 32.47 12.80 25.30
CA ASN A 459 32.70 11.51 25.92
C ASN A 459 32.01 10.43 25.08
N TYR A 460 32.74 9.39 24.69
CA TYR A 460 32.29 8.28 23.88
C TYR A 460 32.54 6.95 24.59
#